data_60ef67aecacf4baaef3df22eb68f011e
#
_entry.id   60ef67aecacf4baaef3df22eb68f011e
#
_cell.length_a   1.000
_cell.length_b   1.000
_cell.length_c   1.000
_cell.angle_alpha   90.00
_cell.angle_beta   90.00
_cell.angle_gamma   90.00
#
_symmetry.space_group_name_H-M   'P 1'
#
loop_
_entity.id
_entity.type
_entity.pdbx_description
1 polymer ?
#
loop_
_entity_poly.entity_id
_entity_poly.type
_entity_poly.pdbx_seq_one_letter_code
_entity_poly.pdbx_strand_id
1 'polypeptide(L)'
;MVRVESSKIIESPQEKIFAVIKDIDRLPELFPGRYKSMKILERSDGHLLTEETIVMAGKEIHQKVTHTIEPNRMVRSEVMEGDTKGTIVTNQLSPRSESSTEIKIDADLKLGKLGSILGIFAKGKIKKEIEHMIGEFDKSIK
;
A
#
# COMPACT_ATOMS: atom_id res chain seq x y z
N MET A 1 14.57 1.18 -11.37
CA MET A 1 13.46 1.84 -10.65
C MET A 1 12.18 1.68 -11.45
N VAL A 2 11.13 1.22 -10.80
CA VAL A 2 9.84 1.00 -11.46
C VAL A 2 8.80 1.86 -10.73
N ARG A 3 8.13 2.74 -11.47
CA ARG A 3 7.09 3.59 -10.91
C ARG A 3 5.73 3.14 -11.42
N VAL A 4 4.81 2.92 -10.50
CA VAL A 4 3.44 2.51 -10.80
C VAL A 4 2.49 3.50 -10.14
N GLU A 5 1.54 4.02 -10.92
CA GLU A 5 0.51 4.91 -10.41
C GLU A 5 -0.85 4.32 -10.73
N SER A 6 -1.76 4.45 -9.78
CA SER A 6 -3.15 4.05 -9.98
C SER A 6 -4.05 4.98 -9.18
N SER A 7 -5.24 5.22 -9.65
CA SER A 7 -6.22 6.04 -8.94
C SER A 7 -7.63 5.53 -9.21
N LYS A 8 -8.52 5.79 -8.23
CA LYS A 8 -9.92 5.43 -8.35
C LYS A 8 -10.74 6.38 -7.49
N ILE A 9 -11.93 6.73 -7.98
CA ILE A 9 -12.90 7.47 -7.20
C ILE A 9 -13.77 6.48 -6.44
N ILE A 10 -13.84 6.65 -5.13
CA ILE A 10 -14.62 5.81 -4.23
C ILE A 10 -15.78 6.64 -3.69
N GLU A 11 -16.99 6.09 -3.76
CA GLU A 11 -18.20 6.75 -3.27
C GLU A 11 -18.30 6.64 -1.76
N SER A 12 -17.39 7.35 -1.06
CA SER A 12 -17.32 7.38 0.38
C SER A 12 -16.59 8.65 0.85
N PRO A 13 -16.96 9.20 2.01
CA PRO A 13 -16.25 10.37 2.55
C PRO A 13 -14.80 10.06 2.88
N GLN A 14 -13.95 11.06 2.76
CA GLN A 14 -12.52 10.97 3.03
C GLN A 14 -12.23 10.38 4.42
N GLU A 15 -12.95 10.82 5.44
CA GLU A 15 -12.75 10.37 6.82
C GLU A 15 -13.02 8.89 6.99
N LYS A 16 -14.03 8.38 6.30
CA LYS A 16 -14.40 6.96 6.36
C LYS A 16 -13.33 6.09 5.69
N ILE A 17 -12.82 6.53 4.55
CA ILE A 17 -11.75 5.83 3.84
C ILE A 17 -10.48 5.84 4.70
N PHE A 18 -10.13 6.99 5.24
CA PHE A 18 -8.93 7.11 6.06
C PHE A 18 -8.99 6.25 7.32
N ALA A 19 -10.16 6.14 7.94
CA ALA A 19 -10.35 5.31 9.13
C ALA A 19 -9.96 3.85 8.88
N VAL A 20 -10.08 3.38 7.63
CA VAL A 20 -9.68 2.01 7.26
C VAL A 20 -8.19 1.95 6.94
N ILE A 21 -7.67 2.85 6.09
CA ILE A 21 -6.28 2.75 5.63
C ILE A 21 -5.25 3.06 6.72
N LYS A 22 -5.63 3.82 7.75
CA LYS A 22 -4.72 4.13 8.87
C LYS A 22 -4.46 2.91 9.76
N ASP A 23 -5.36 1.94 9.78
CA ASP A 23 -5.23 0.72 10.57
C ASP A 23 -4.37 -0.29 9.82
N ILE A 24 -3.07 0.03 9.71
CA ILE A 24 -2.11 -0.74 8.92
C ILE A 24 -2.00 -2.18 9.40
N ASP A 25 -2.12 -2.42 10.70
CA ASP A 25 -2.07 -3.75 11.29
C ASP A 25 -3.25 -4.66 10.87
N ARG A 26 -4.28 -4.09 10.25
CA ARG A 26 -5.42 -4.85 9.73
C ARG A 26 -5.27 -5.24 8.25
N LEU A 27 -4.20 -4.81 7.59
CA LEU A 27 -3.99 -5.14 6.18
C LEU A 27 -4.01 -6.65 5.89
N PRO A 28 -3.45 -7.53 6.76
CA PRO A 28 -3.58 -8.97 6.52
C PRO A 28 -5.01 -9.48 6.53
N GLU A 29 -5.92 -8.86 7.28
CA GLU A 29 -7.33 -9.21 7.29
C GLU A 29 -8.04 -8.74 6.02
N LEU A 30 -7.69 -7.54 5.55
CA LEU A 30 -8.31 -6.94 4.37
C LEU A 30 -7.81 -7.58 3.08
N PHE A 31 -6.53 -7.92 3.03
CA PHE A 31 -5.87 -8.44 1.83
C PHE A 31 -5.06 -9.70 2.16
N PRO A 32 -5.73 -10.81 2.54
CA PRO A 32 -5.02 -12.01 2.99
C PRO A 32 -4.15 -12.65 1.89
N GLY A 33 -4.44 -12.38 0.63
CA GLY A 33 -3.61 -12.85 -0.48
C GLY A 33 -2.35 -12.03 -0.72
N ARG A 34 -2.24 -10.84 -0.10
CA ARG A 34 -1.12 -9.91 -0.29
C ARG A 34 -0.25 -9.77 0.94
N TYR A 35 -0.85 -9.80 2.12
CA TYR A 35 -0.15 -9.67 3.39
C TYR A 35 -0.29 -10.96 4.17
N LYS A 36 0.80 -11.70 4.29
CA LYS A 36 0.81 -12.95 5.05
C LYS A 36 0.93 -12.73 6.54
N SER A 37 1.74 -11.76 6.93
CA SER A 37 1.91 -11.40 8.33
C SER A 37 2.34 -9.95 8.47
N MET A 38 2.03 -9.38 9.62
CA MET A 38 2.46 -8.03 9.97
C MET A 38 2.61 -7.92 11.47
N LYS A 39 3.72 -7.34 11.90
CA LYS A 39 4.00 -7.09 13.31
C LYS A 39 4.39 -5.63 13.46
N ILE A 40 3.78 -4.94 14.41
CA ILE A 40 4.16 -3.57 14.73
C ILE A 40 5.34 -3.64 15.70
N LEU A 41 6.48 -3.07 15.30
CA LEU A 41 7.69 -3.03 16.11
C LEU A 41 7.77 -1.77 16.95
N GLU A 42 7.36 -0.64 16.38
CA GLU A 42 7.35 0.65 17.06
C GLU A 42 6.14 1.46 16.62
N ARG A 43 5.57 2.20 17.55
CA ARG A 43 4.45 3.11 17.28
C ARG A 43 4.69 4.42 17.98
N SER A 44 4.61 5.52 17.23
CA SER A 44 4.64 6.87 17.79
C SER A 44 3.61 7.71 17.03
N ASP A 45 3.44 8.95 17.44
CA ASP A 45 2.42 9.81 16.85
C ASP A 45 2.65 10.00 15.35
N GLY A 46 1.71 9.51 14.53
CA GLY A 46 1.80 9.61 13.08
C GLY A 46 2.84 8.71 12.42
N HIS A 47 3.49 7.82 13.17
CA HIS A 47 4.53 6.94 12.64
C HIS A 47 4.41 5.52 13.16
N LEU A 48 4.65 4.54 12.28
CA LEU A 48 4.70 3.12 12.61
C LEU A 48 5.94 2.50 11.98
N LEU A 49 6.56 1.56 12.69
CA LEU A 49 7.55 0.67 12.11
C LEU A 49 6.98 -0.73 12.18
N THR A 50 6.90 -1.40 11.03
CA THR A 50 6.35 -2.75 10.94
C THR A 50 7.35 -3.73 10.35
N GLU A 51 7.16 -5.00 10.69
CA GLU A 51 7.84 -6.11 10.05
C GLU A 51 6.77 -6.91 9.32
N GLU A 52 6.95 -7.09 8.01
CA GLU A 52 5.89 -7.62 7.14
C GLU A 52 6.41 -8.75 6.27
N THR A 53 5.52 -9.71 6.00
CA THR A 53 5.70 -10.65 4.91
C THR A 53 4.57 -10.39 3.93
N ILE A 54 4.94 -9.98 2.72
CA ILE A 54 3.98 -9.68 1.65
C ILE A 54 4.18 -10.59 0.46
N VAL A 55 3.18 -10.64 -0.43
CA VAL A 55 3.28 -11.36 -1.70
C VAL A 55 3.23 -10.33 -2.82
N MET A 56 4.27 -10.30 -3.65
CA MET A 56 4.36 -9.41 -4.80
C MET A 56 4.69 -10.24 -6.04
N ALA A 57 3.82 -10.17 -7.05
CA ALA A 57 3.99 -10.92 -8.29
C ALA A 57 4.25 -12.41 -8.05
N GLY A 58 3.55 -13.00 -7.07
CA GLY A 58 3.70 -14.40 -6.70
C GLY A 58 4.90 -14.74 -5.83
N LYS A 59 5.69 -13.75 -5.45
CA LYS A 59 6.88 -13.94 -4.59
C LYS A 59 6.62 -13.45 -3.18
N GLU A 60 7.06 -14.23 -2.21
CA GLU A 60 6.98 -13.86 -0.79
C GLU A 60 8.19 -13.00 -0.42
N ILE A 61 7.91 -11.83 0.13
CA ILE A 61 8.93 -10.83 0.43
C ILE A 61 8.85 -10.47 1.91
N HIS A 62 10.01 -10.49 2.59
CA HIS A 62 10.12 -10.08 3.98
C HIS A 62 10.72 -8.69 4.03
N GLN A 63 10.11 -7.80 4.82
CA GLN A 63 10.55 -6.40 4.86
C GLN A 63 10.23 -5.71 6.17
N LYS A 64 10.98 -4.65 6.47
CA LYS A 64 10.65 -3.70 7.52
C LYS A 64 10.27 -2.39 6.86
N VAL A 65 9.17 -1.80 7.31
CA VAL A 65 8.56 -0.64 6.65
C VAL A 65 8.24 0.43 7.68
N THR A 66 8.63 1.67 7.38
CA THR A 66 8.15 2.83 8.14
C THR A 66 6.95 3.41 7.45
N HIS A 67 5.91 3.72 8.24
CA HIS A 67 4.69 4.34 7.72
C HIS A 67 4.53 5.70 8.37
N THR A 68 4.34 6.72 7.55
CA THR A 68 4.04 8.08 7.99
C THR A 68 2.59 8.36 7.66
N ILE A 69 1.81 8.77 8.67
CA ILE A 69 0.37 8.96 8.53
C ILE A 69 0.04 10.43 8.72
N GLU A 70 -0.54 11.04 7.68
CA GLU A 70 -1.11 12.39 7.75
C GLU A 70 -2.63 12.24 7.80
N PRO A 71 -3.28 12.64 8.92
CA PRO A 71 -4.72 12.41 9.11
C PRO A 71 -5.59 12.87 7.94
N ASN A 72 -6.49 11.99 7.51
CA ASN A 72 -7.46 12.19 6.42
C ASN A 72 -6.86 12.44 5.04
N ARG A 73 -5.55 12.41 4.90
CA ARG A 73 -4.88 12.87 3.70
C ARG A 73 -3.98 11.84 3.04
N MET A 74 -3.09 11.21 3.81
CA MET A 74 -2.03 10.43 3.20
C MET A 74 -1.46 9.39 4.17
N VAL A 75 -1.08 8.23 3.60
CA VAL A 75 -0.21 7.26 4.26
C VAL A 75 0.96 7.00 3.33
N ARG A 76 2.17 7.29 3.79
CA ARG A 76 3.41 7.06 3.04
C ARG A 76 4.19 5.95 3.71
N SER A 77 4.55 4.95 2.94
CA SER A 77 5.29 3.78 3.42
C SER A 77 6.62 3.67 2.71
N GLU A 78 7.69 3.49 3.47
CA GLU A 78 9.03 3.32 2.92
C GLU A 78 9.65 2.04 3.46
N VAL A 79 10.13 1.19 2.55
CA VAL A 79 10.80 -0.05 2.91
C VAL A 79 12.22 0.26 3.37
N MET A 80 12.50 0.00 4.64
CA MET A 80 13.78 0.29 5.28
C MET A 80 14.76 -0.87 5.19
N GLU A 81 14.25 -2.11 5.20
CA GLU A 81 15.07 -3.32 5.11
C GLU A 81 14.33 -4.38 4.30
N GLY A 82 15.06 -5.21 3.58
CA GLY A 82 14.52 -6.32 2.82
C GLY A 82 14.88 -6.22 1.34
N ASP A 83 14.31 -7.14 0.55
CA ASP A 83 14.63 -7.27 -0.88
C ASP A 83 14.25 -6.03 -1.71
N THR A 84 13.27 -5.27 -1.24
CA THR A 84 12.79 -4.08 -1.95
C THR A 84 13.14 -2.79 -1.20
N LYS A 85 14.23 -2.79 -0.45
CA LYS A 85 14.70 -1.63 0.30
C LYS A 85 14.75 -0.38 -0.56
N GLY A 86 14.17 0.71 -0.04
CA GLY A 86 14.09 1.99 -0.73
C GLY A 86 12.79 2.21 -1.49
N THR A 87 11.94 1.18 -1.60
CA THR A 87 10.59 1.32 -2.19
C THR A 87 9.77 2.27 -1.36
N ILE A 88 9.05 3.18 -2.03
CA ILE A 88 8.16 4.14 -1.38
C ILE A 88 6.78 4.00 -2.02
N VAL A 89 5.77 3.80 -1.18
CA VAL A 89 4.38 3.74 -1.62
C VAL A 89 3.62 4.85 -0.91
N THR A 90 2.94 5.69 -1.68
CA THR A 90 2.13 6.78 -1.14
C THR A 90 0.68 6.55 -1.50
N ASN A 91 -0.18 6.53 -0.48
CA ASN A 91 -1.64 6.49 -0.64
C ASN A 91 -2.15 7.88 -0.32
N GLN A 92 -2.72 8.56 -1.31
CA GLN A 92 -3.16 9.93 -1.17
C GLN A 92 -4.66 10.04 -1.38
N LEU A 93 -5.34 10.76 -0.49
CA LEU A 93 -6.78 10.97 -0.57
C LEU A 93 -7.06 12.40 -0.98
N SER A 94 -7.92 12.58 -1.98
CA SER A 94 -8.35 13.90 -2.44
C SER A 94 -9.88 13.91 -2.48
N PRO A 95 -10.54 14.73 -1.63
CA PRO A 95 -12.00 14.78 -1.64
C PRO A 95 -12.50 15.37 -2.95
N ARG A 96 -13.49 14.72 -3.55
CA ARG A 96 -14.18 15.20 -4.76
C ARG A 96 -15.51 15.85 -4.38
N SER A 97 -16.16 15.34 -3.36
CA SER A 97 -17.39 15.88 -2.79
C SER A 97 -17.49 15.39 -1.33
N GLU A 98 -18.58 15.73 -0.66
CA GLU A 98 -18.83 15.25 0.70
C GLU A 98 -18.96 13.72 0.79
N SER A 99 -19.34 13.08 -0.33
CA SER A 99 -19.61 11.66 -0.38
C SER A 99 -18.71 10.88 -1.33
N SER A 100 -17.71 11.52 -1.93
CA SER A 100 -16.78 10.81 -2.81
C SER A 100 -15.35 11.33 -2.68
N THR A 101 -14.40 10.41 -2.84
CA THR A 101 -12.97 10.67 -2.63
C THR A 101 -12.16 9.96 -3.70
N GLU A 102 -11.15 10.63 -4.23
CA GLU A 102 -10.19 9.98 -5.10
C GLU A 102 -9.06 9.40 -4.25
N ILE A 103 -8.79 8.10 -4.43
CA ILE A 103 -7.60 7.46 -3.89
C ILE A 103 -6.57 7.40 -5.00
N LYS A 104 -5.38 7.92 -4.73
CA LYS A 104 -4.24 7.79 -5.64
C LYS A 104 -3.14 7.01 -4.95
N ILE A 105 -2.69 5.94 -5.60
CA ILE A 105 -1.55 5.14 -5.14
C ILE A 105 -0.39 5.41 -6.08
N ASP A 106 0.73 5.86 -5.51
CA ASP A 106 1.97 6.09 -6.24
C ASP A 106 3.03 5.20 -5.61
N ALA A 107 3.49 4.20 -6.35
CA ALA A 107 4.48 3.25 -5.90
C ALA A 107 5.78 3.44 -6.68
N ASP A 108 6.84 3.82 -5.96
CA ASP A 108 8.18 3.94 -6.52
C ASP A 108 8.96 2.72 -6.04
N LEU A 109 9.05 1.71 -6.91
CA LEU A 109 9.54 0.39 -6.56
C LEU A 109 11.02 0.23 -6.84
N LYS A 110 11.76 -0.19 -5.83
CA LYS A 110 13.16 -0.60 -5.97
C LYS A 110 13.22 -2.10 -5.79
N LEU A 111 13.21 -2.82 -6.90
CA LEU A 111 13.08 -4.28 -6.90
C LEU A 111 14.41 -5.00 -6.66
N GLY A 112 15.55 -4.32 -6.83
CA GLY A 112 16.85 -4.94 -6.61
C GLY A 112 17.02 -6.22 -7.43
N LYS A 113 17.42 -7.30 -6.79
CA LYS A 113 17.59 -8.61 -7.43
C LYS A 113 16.26 -9.20 -7.91
N LEU A 114 15.14 -8.79 -7.32
CA LEU A 114 13.82 -9.25 -7.73
C LEU A 114 13.47 -8.78 -9.14
N GLY A 115 14.00 -7.62 -9.56
CA GLY A 115 13.76 -7.09 -10.89
C GLY A 115 14.17 -8.05 -12.00
N SER A 116 15.29 -8.76 -11.82
CA SER A 116 15.76 -9.75 -12.79
C SER A 116 14.93 -11.04 -12.76
N ILE A 117 14.37 -11.38 -11.60
CA ILE A 117 13.54 -12.57 -11.42
C ILE A 117 12.14 -12.35 -12.01
N LEU A 118 11.56 -11.18 -11.78
CA LEU A 118 10.21 -10.83 -12.21
C LEU A 118 10.13 -10.48 -13.70
N GLY A 119 11.24 -10.05 -14.29
CA GLY A 119 11.34 -9.73 -15.71
C GLY A 119 10.74 -8.38 -16.09
N ILE A 120 10.70 -8.12 -17.41
CA ILE A 120 10.27 -6.82 -17.95
C ILE A 120 8.77 -6.57 -17.77
N PHE A 121 7.99 -7.60 -17.49
CA PHE A 121 6.54 -7.48 -17.32
C PHE A 121 6.11 -7.19 -15.88
N ALA A 122 7.07 -7.05 -14.95
CA ALA A 122 6.79 -6.83 -13.54
C ALA A 122 5.92 -5.59 -13.29
N LYS A 123 6.18 -4.49 -14.00
CA LYS A 123 5.43 -3.25 -13.84
C LYS A 123 3.94 -3.45 -14.11
N GLY A 124 3.60 -4.08 -15.24
CA GLY A 124 2.20 -4.33 -15.60
C GLY A 124 1.49 -5.24 -14.62
N LYS A 125 2.18 -6.29 -14.17
CA LYS A 125 1.63 -7.24 -13.19
C LYS A 125 1.40 -6.57 -11.84
N ILE A 126 2.36 -5.79 -11.38
CA ILE A 126 2.25 -5.07 -10.11
C ILE A 126 1.11 -4.04 -10.18
N LYS A 127 0.99 -3.33 -11.28
CA LYS A 127 -0.09 -2.38 -11.47
C LYS A 127 -1.47 -3.05 -11.38
N LYS A 128 -1.62 -4.23 -11.99
CA LYS A 128 -2.87 -5.00 -11.91
C LYS A 128 -3.17 -5.43 -10.48
N GLU A 129 -2.15 -5.82 -9.74
CA GLU A 129 -2.32 -6.20 -8.33
C GLU A 129 -2.79 -5.01 -7.50
N ILE A 130 -2.23 -3.83 -7.72
CA ILE A 130 -2.63 -2.60 -7.02
C ILE A 130 -4.08 -2.25 -7.37
N GLU A 131 -4.44 -2.31 -8.64
CA GLU A 131 -5.82 -2.03 -9.08
C GLU A 131 -6.81 -3.01 -8.47
N HIS A 132 -6.43 -4.29 -8.37
CA HIS A 132 -7.25 -5.31 -7.73
C HIS A 132 -7.46 -5.02 -6.24
N MET A 133 -6.40 -4.62 -5.55
CA MET A 133 -6.48 -4.25 -4.13
C MET A 133 -7.40 -3.04 -3.91
N ILE A 134 -7.31 -2.03 -4.77
CA ILE A 134 -8.20 -0.86 -4.68
C ILE A 134 -9.66 -1.29 -4.89
N GLY A 135 -9.90 -2.18 -5.84
CA GLY A 135 -11.24 -2.72 -6.10
C GLY A 135 -11.81 -3.48 -4.91
N GLU A 136 -10.99 -4.33 -4.27
CA GLU A 136 -11.40 -5.05 -3.07
C GLU A 136 -11.66 -4.09 -1.90
N PHE A 137 -10.83 -3.07 -1.76
CA PHE A 137 -11.00 -2.03 -0.76
C PHE A 137 -12.32 -1.29 -0.95
N ASP A 138 -12.63 -0.90 -2.19
CA ASP A 138 -13.89 -0.23 -2.53
C ASP A 138 -15.09 -1.07 -2.09
N LYS A 139 -15.03 -2.37 -2.35
CA LYS A 139 -16.11 -3.30 -1.93
C LYS A 139 -16.22 -3.41 -0.42
N SER A 140 -15.09 -3.36 0.29
CA SER A 140 -15.10 -3.51 1.76
C SER A 140 -15.68 -2.31 2.47
N ILE A 141 -15.63 -1.13 1.86
CA ILE A 141 -16.16 0.11 2.44
C ILE A 141 -17.68 0.25 2.26
N LYS A 142 -18.22 -0.36 1.23
CA LYS A 142 -19.66 -0.27 0.91
C LYS A 142 -20.55 -1.18 1.78
#